data_04dd5a15cc49019c5392fe8ecde225f4
#
_entry.id   04dd5a15cc49019c5392fe8ecde225f4
#
_cell.length_a   1.000
_cell.length_b   1.000
_cell.length_c   1.000
_cell.angle_alpha   90.00
_cell.angle_beta   90.00
_cell.angle_gamma   90.00
#
_symmetry.space_group_name_H-M   'P 1'
#
loop_
_entity.id
_entity.type
_entity.pdbx_description
1 polymer ?
#
loop_
_entity_poly.entity_id
_entity_poly.type
_entity_poly.pdbx_seq_one_letter_code
_entity_poly.pdbx_strand_id
1 'polypeptide(L)' 'MYCLIIKDNEDWRIFTNEVWISEDEATDYAKRNKFKKNIEWKVVPYDNKYFK' A
#
# COMPACT_ATOMS: atom_id res chain seq x y z
N MET A 1 -8.95 5.40 -7.89
CA MET A 1 -7.83 4.47 -7.89
C MET A 1 -7.27 4.29 -6.49
N TYR A 2 -6.62 3.19 -6.23
CA TYR A 2 -6.10 2.85 -4.91
C TYR A 2 -4.62 2.55 -4.98
N CYS A 3 -3.92 2.77 -3.89
CA CYS A 3 -2.51 2.44 -3.78
C CYS A 3 -2.26 1.69 -2.48
N LEU A 4 -1.10 1.04 -2.42
CA LEU A 4 -0.69 0.25 -1.27
C LEU A 4 0.41 1.01 -0.54
N ILE A 5 0.19 1.27 0.74
CA ILE A 5 1.19 1.97 1.56
C ILE A 5 1.61 1.09 2.72
N ILE A 6 2.82 1.30 3.17
CA ILE A 6 3.37 0.61 4.33
C ILE A 6 3.86 1.63 5.33
N LYS A 7 3.89 1.23 6.59
CA LYS A 7 4.38 2.09 7.65
C LYS A 7 5.88 1.83 7.84
N ASP A 8 6.65 2.91 7.75
CA ASP A 8 8.10 2.86 7.90
C ASP A 8 8.54 3.99 8.83
N ASN A 9 9.09 3.65 9.98
CA ASN A 9 9.54 4.63 10.98
C ASN A 9 8.46 5.66 11.32
N GLU A 10 7.24 5.18 11.54
CA GLU A 10 6.07 5.98 11.88
C GLU A 10 5.50 6.81 10.72
N ASP A 11 6.09 6.69 9.54
CA ASP A 11 5.56 7.35 8.35
C ASP A 11 4.93 6.34 7.41
N TRP A 12 3.83 6.72 6.79
CA TRP A 12 3.20 5.92 5.76
C TRP A 12 3.79 6.29 4.40
N ARG A 13 4.28 5.30 3.67
CA ARG A 13 4.94 5.50 2.38
C ARG A 13 4.36 4.57 1.35
N ILE A 14 4.41 5.00 0.09
CA ILE A 14 3.97 4.12 -1.00
C ILE A 14 4.91 2.91 -1.06
N PHE A 15 4.34 1.71 -1.15
CA PHE A 15 5.14 0.50 -1.24
C PHE A 15 5.62 0.26 -2.67
N THR A 16 4.74 0.51 -3.63
CA THR A 16 5.06 0.31 -5.04
C THR A 16 4.41 1.41 -5.85
N ASN A 17 4.95 1.69 -7.02
CA ASN A 17 4.40 2.72 -7.90
C ASN A 17 3.13 2.27 -8.61
N GLU A 18 2.69 1.04 -8.36
CA GLU A 18 1.47 0.55 -8.96
C GLU A 18 0.24 1.15 -8.30
N VAL A 19 -0.81 1.31 -9.09
CA VAL A 19 -2.12 1.70 -8.59
C VAL A 19 -3.14 0.71 -9.14
N TRP A 20 -4.25 0.58 -8.43
CA TRP A 20 -5.29 -0.38 -8.79
C TRP A 20 -6.62 0.34 -8.93
N ILE A 21 -7.46 -0.19 -9.79
CA ILE A 21 -8.79 0.37 -10.00
C ILE A 21 -9.69 0.08 -8.80
N SER A 22 -9.55 -1.10 -8.21
CA SER A 22 -10.39 -1.50 -7.07
C SER A 22 -9.55 -1.77 -5.84
N GLU A 23 -10.17 -1.54 -4.68
CA GLU A 23 -9.55 -1.82 -3.40
C GLU A 23 -9.25 -3.31 -3.25
N ASP A 24 -10.16 -4.16 -3.74
CA ASP A 24 -9.99 -5.61 -3.65
C ASP A 24 -8.74 -6.10 -4.37
N GLU A 25 -8.48 -5.55 -5.55
CA GLU A 25 -7.28 -5.93 -6.30
C GLU A 25 -6.00 -5.57 -5.56
N ALA A 26 -5.97 -4.37 -4.98
CA ALA A 26 -4.81 -3.93 -4.23
C ALA A 26 -4.62 -4.78 -2.97
N THR A 27 -5.70 -5.09 -2.29
CA THR A 27 -5.66 -5.93 -1.09
C THR A 27 -5.15 -7.33 -1.42
N ASP A 28 -5.61 -7.89 -2.53
CA ASP A 28 -5.18 -9.21 -2.96
C ASP A 28 -3.68 -9.23 -3.25
N TYR A 29 -3.19 -8.20 -3.92
CA TYR A 29 -1.77 -8.05 -4.17
C TYR A 29 -0.97 -8.04 -2.86
N ALA A 30 -1.44 -7.26 -1.88
CA ALA A 30 -0.75 -7.14 -0.60
C ALA A 30 -0.69 -8.49 0.12
N LYS A 31 -1.78 -9.25 0.09
CA LYS A 31 -1.81 -10.57 0.72
C LYS A 31 -0.86 -11.55 0.05
N ARG A 32 -0.72 -11.47 -1.26
CA ARG A 32 0.21 -12.33 -2.00
C ARG A 32 1.66 -11.96 -1.74
N ASN A 33 1.91 -10.71 -1.43
CA ASN A 33 3.27 -10.23 -1.18
C ASN A 33 3.88 -10.79 0.10
N LYS A 34 3.07 -11.26 1.03
CA LYS A 34 3.51 -11.89 2.28
C LYS A 34 4.46 -11.01 3.08
N PHE A 35 3.97 -9.84 3.45
CA PHE A 35 4.75 -8.95 4.31
C PHE A 35 5.11 -9.64 5.61
N LYS A 36 6.26 -9.26 6.19
CA LYS A 36 6.65 -9.73 7.50
C LYS A 36 5.63 -9.29 8.54
N LYS A 37 5.49 -10.05 9.63
CA LYS A 37 4.48 -9.79 10.65
C LYS A 37 4.54 -8.40 11.27
N ASN A 38 5.73 -7.83 11.34
CA ASN A 38 5.90 -6.51 11.93
C ASN A 38 5.72 -5.35 10.94
N ILE A 39 5.38 -5.66 9.71
CA ILE A 39 5.12 -4.63 8.70
C ILE A 39 3.63 -4.33 8.67
N GLU A 40 3.28 -3.09 8.91
CA GLU A 40 1.90 -2.63 8.76
C GLU A 40 1.70 -2.12 7.34
N TRP A 41 0.57 -2.50 6.76
CA TRP A 41 0.21 -2.04 5.41
C TRP A 41 -1.27 -1.76 5.34
N LYS A 42 -1.65 -0.95 4.39
CA LYS A 42 -3.07 -0.73 4.10
C LYS A 42 -3.25 -0.24 2.68
N VAL A 43 -4.47 -0.43 2.18
CA VAL A 43 -4.87 0.06 0.87
C VAL A 43 -5.69 1.31 1.07
N VAL A 44 -5.34 2.37 0.37
CA VAL A 44 -5.99 3.68 0.52
C VAL A 44 -6.27 4.26 -0.86
N PRO A 45 -7.20 5.21 -0.96
CA PRO A 45 -7.38 5.94 -2.21
C PRO A 45 -6.06 6.61 -2.59
N TYR A 46 -5.76 6.62 -3.89
CA TYR A 46 -4.53 7.22 -4.39
C TYR A 46 -4.42 8.69 -3.99
N ASP A 47 -3.24 9.07 -3.55
CA ASP A 47 -2.95 10.46 -3.17
C ASP A 47 -1.46 10.70 -3.36
N ASN A 48 -1.11 11.80 -4.00
CA ASN A 48 0.28 12.17 -4.27
C ASN A 48 1.14 12.30 -3.01
N LYS A 49 0.51 12.56 -1.88
CA LYS A 49 1.26 12.75 -0.63
C LYS A 49 2.10 11.54 -0.23
N TYR A 50 1.75 10.35 -0.72
CA TYR A 50 2.50 9.14 -0.42
C TYR A 50 3.70 8.95 -1.35
N PHE A 51 3.77 9.71 -2.42
CA PHE A 51 4.87 9.65 -3.38
C PHE A 51 5.89 10.73 -3.04
N LYS A 52 6.97 10.34 -2.43
CA LYS A 52 8.02 11.28 -2.04
C LYS A 52 9.31 11.04 -2.79
#